data_a7de70109aeb9f15a1be93b29e46ba11
#
_entry.id   a7de70109aeb9f15a1be93b29e46ba11
#
_cell.length_a   1.000
_cell.length_b   1.000
_cell.length_c   1.000
_cell.angle_alpha   90.00
_cell.angle_beta   90.00
_cell.angle_gamma   90.00
#
_symmetry.space_group_name_H-M   'P 1'
#
loop_
_entity.id
_entity.type
_entity.pdbx_description
1 polymer ?
#
loop_
_entity_poly.entity_id
_entity_poly.type
_entity_poly.pdbx_seq_one_letter_code
_entity_poly.pdbx_strand_id
1 'polypeptide(L)'
;MKEVVKMTYKQKIDKAREQGIEIPDIILERKYIAGVYKFCYYNPNDFDDEGCFYVGKSSSLAYRLLDSDGGHIHLFLNNYLDNNLVPTKIREYLDNGYCIKVIIKEVNYNDTSFSRAAHRLALAELQEIISCQEKGQCLDQMPEGVGEKEKKFWEKNYKK
;
A
#
# COMPACT_ATOMS: atom_id res chain seq x y z
N MET A 1 0.31 18.75 -28.62
CA MET A 1 0.42 17.69 -27.62
C MET A 1 1.52 18.04 -26.64
N LYS A 2 1.20 18.09 -25.35
CA LYS A 2 2.23 18.30 -24.33
C LYS A 2 3.01 16.98 -24.17
N GLU A 3 4.32 17.01 -24.32
CA GLU A 3 5.15 15.88 -23.96
C GLU A 3 4.97 15.61 -22.46
N VAL A 4 4.57 14.38 -22.13
CA VAL A 4 4.55 13.93 -20.75
C VAL A 4 6.00 13.66 -20.37
N VAL A 5 6.59 14.55 -19.58
CA VAL A 5 7.93 14.34 -19.05
C VAL A 5 7.90 13.13 -18.14
N LYS A 6 8.59 12.05 -18.53
CA LYS A 6 8.73 10.87 -17.68
C LYS A 6 9.54 11.23 -16.46
N MET A 7 8.89 11.16 -15.29
CA MET A 7 9.59 11.31 -14.02
C MET A 7 10.30 10.02 -13.64
N THR A 8 11.50 10.15 -13.10
CA THR A 8 12.20 9.02 -12.44
C THR A 8 11.50 8.65 -11.14
N TYR A 9 11.79 7.48 -10.60
CA TYR A 9 11.28 7.07 -9.29
C TYR A 9 11.64 8.10 -8.20
N LYS A 10 12.88 8.58 -8.21
CA LYS A 10 13.34 9.61 -7.25
C LYS A 10 12.51 10.88 -7.36
N GLN A 11 12.24 11.34 -8.58
CA GLN A 11 11.42 12.52 -8.81
C GLN A 11 9.99 12.32 -8.31
N LYS A 12 9.42 11.13 -8.50
CA LYS A 12 8.08 10.80 -7.99
C LYS A 12 8.02 10.83 -6.47
N ILE A 13 9.05 10.30 -5.80
CA ILE A 13 9.17 10.37 -4.34
C ILE A 13 9.23 11.82 -3.88
N ASP A 14 10.07 12.64 -4.50
CA ASP A 14 10.21 14.05 -4.13
C ASP A 14 8.88 14.79 -4.29
N LYS A 15 8.17 14.55 -5.39
CA LYS A 15 6.85 15.16 -5.62
C LYS A 15 5.80 14.69 -4.62
N ALA A 16 5.80 13.41 -4.28
CA ALA A 16 4.88 12.87 -3.28
C ALA A 16 5.15 13.51 -1.90
N ARG A 17 6.42 13.64 -1.53
CA ARG A 17 6.80 14.30 -0.27
C ARG A 17 6.33 15.76 -0.20
N GLU A 18 6.42 16.49 -1.31
CA GLU A 18 5.91 17.87 -1.40
C GLU A 18 4.42 17.94 -1.10
N GLN A 19 3.67 16.89 -1.39
CA GLN A 19 2.22 16.85 -1.17
C GLN A 19 1.81 16.28 0.19
N GLY A 20 2.78 15.90 1.04
CA GLY A 20 2.48 15.39 2.38
C GLY A 20 2.51 13.87 2.50
N ILE A 21 3.17 13.17 1.56
CA ILE A 21 3.34 11.72 1.59
C ILE A 21 4.79 11.40 1.96
N GLU A 22 4.98 10.78 3.13
CA GLU A 22 6.29 10.32 3.57
C GLU A 22 6.58 8.95 2.96
N ILE A 23 7.67 8.83 2.22
CA ILE A 23 8.11 7.57 1.59
C ILE A 23 9.55 7.30 2.03
N PRO A 24 9.86 6.11 2.59
CA PRO A 24 11.22 5.77 3.00
C PRO A 24 12.19 5.68 1.82
N ASP A 25 13.40 6.21 1.99
CA ASP A 25 14.45 6.14 0.96
C ASP A 25 14.90 4.71 0.65
N ILE A 26 14.71 3.80 1.58
CA ILE A 26 15.18 2.41 1.46
C ILE A 26 14.71 1.73 0.18
N ILE A 27 13.54 2.09 -0.34
CA ILE A 27 12.99 1.45 -1.55
C ILE A 27 13.85 1.68 -2.80
N LEU A 28 14.74 2.68 -2.77
CA LEU A 28 15.66 2.98 -3.87
C LEU A 28 17.11 2.57 -3.61
N GLU A 29 17.42 2.04 -2.41
CA GLU A 29 18.78 1.68 -2.04
C GLU A 29 19.31 0.47 -2.82
N ARG A 30 18.43 -0.41 -3.27
CA ARG A 30 18.74 -1.56 -4.09
C ARG A 30 17.75 -1.64 -5.25
N LYS A 31 18.16 -2.29 -6.32
CA LYS A 31 17.33 -2.43 -7.53
C LYS A 31 16.00 -3.12 -7.25
N TYR A 32 16.01 -4.16 -6.41
CA TYR A 32 14.81 -4.90 -6.03
C TYR A 32 14.76 -5.10 -4.52
N ILE A 33 13.66 -4.71 -3.92
CA ILE A 33 13.35 -4.97 -2.52
C ILE A 33 11.95 -5.56 -2.47
N ALA A 34 11.85 -6.79 -2.00
CA ALA A 34 10.57 -7.45 -1.77
C ALA A 34 10.08 -7.18 -0.35
N GLY A 35 8.79 -7.05 -0.18
CA GLY A 35 8.25 -6.84 1.15
C GLY A 35 6.79 -6.47 1.17
N VAL A 36 6.36 -6.05 2.35
CA VAL A 36 5.02 -5.56 2.64
C VAL A 36 5.08 -4.05 2.76
N TYR A 37 4.09 -3.37 2.22
CA TYR A 37 3.95 -1.93 2.38
C TYR A 37 2.59 -1.61 3.00
N LYS A 38 2.56 -0.53 3.79
CA LYS A 38 1.33 -0.03 4.39
C LYS A 38 1.17 1.45 4.07
N PHE A 39 -0.04 1.85 3.71
CA PHE A 39 -0.42 3.26 3.60
C PHE A 39 -1.15 3.65 4.86
N CYS A 40 -0.58 4.61 5.58
CA CYS A 40 -1.13 5.12 6.83
C CYS A 40 -1.38 6.61 6.73
N TYR A 41 -2.36 7.08 7.50
CA TYR A 41 -2.63 8.50 7.66
C TYR A 41 -2.29 8.92 9.08
N TYR A 42 -1.96 10.18 9.27
CA TYR A 42 -1.86 10.78 10.60
C TYR A 42 -2.24 12.25 10.54
N ASN A 43 -2.80 12.72 11.65
CA ASN A 43 -3.12 14.13 11.83
C ASN A 43 -1.88 14.83 12.41
N PRO A 44 -1.27 15.81 11.70
CA PRO A 44 -0.07 16.48 12.20
C PRO A 44 -0.32 17.30 13.48
N ASN A 45 -1.59 17.59 13.81
CA ASN A 45 -1.98 18.35 14.99
C ASN A 45 -2.49 17.45 16.14
N ASP A 46 -2.68 16.16 15.91
CA ASP A 46 -3.17 15.21 16.92
C ASP A 46 -2.59 13.81 16.60
N PHE A 47 -1.53 13.45 17.31
CA PHE A 47 -0.81 12.19 17.07
C PHE A 47 -1.62 10.93 17.40
N ASP A 48 -2.72 11.06 18.15
CA ASP A 48 -3.60 9.93 18.45
C ASP A 48 -4.56 9.63 17.27
N ASP A 49 -4.72 10.61 16.36
CA ASP A 49 -5.56 10.46 15.16
C ASP A 49 -4.69 9.94 14.00
N GLU A 50 -4.46 8.65 14.00
CA GLU A 50 -3.67 7.95 13.00
C GLU A 50 -4.23 6.56 12.73
N GLY A 51 -3.91 6.00 11.59
CA GLY A 51 -4.31 4.64 11.25
C GLY A 51 -3.76 4.19 9.92
N CYS A 52 -3.91 2.89 9.65
CA CYS A 52 -3.54 2.27 8.39
C CYS A 52 -4.82 2.02 7.57
N PHE A 53 -4.79 2.32 6.28
CA PHE A 53 -5.95 2.10 5.42
C PHE A 53 -5.70 1.11 4.29
N TYR A 54 -4.46 0.67 4.09
CA TYR A 54 -4.15 -0.34 3.08
C TYR A 54 -2.84 -1.04 3.36
N VAL A 55 -2.84 -2.36 3.16
CA VAL A 55 -1.65 -3.21 3.26
C VAL A 55 -1.51 -3.98 1.95
N GLY A 56 -0.30 -4.01 1.40
CA GLY A 56 -0.01 -4.77 0.19
C GLY A 56 1.36 -5.44 0.24
N LYS A 57 1.62 -6.28 -0.74
CA LYS A 57 2.93 -6.94 -0.90
C LYS A 57 3.45 -6.77 -2.31
N SER A 58 4.75 -6.86 -2.48
CA SER A 58 5.36 -6.87 -3.80
C SER A 58 6.74 -7.53 -3.77
N SER A 59 7.10 -8.18 -4.86
CA SER A 59 8.47 -8.64 -5.10
C SER A 59 9.40 -7.49 -5.48
N SER A 60 8.83 -6.33 -5.85
CA SER A 60 9.57 -5.08 -6.07
C SER A 60 8.71 -3.91 -5.57
N LEU A 61 9.04 -3.42 -4.39
CA LEU A 61 8.29 -2.32 -3.76
C LEU A 61 8.38 -1.03 -4.57
N ALA A 62 9.56 -0.72 -5.12
CA ALA A 62 9.73 0.48 -5.95
C ALA A 62 8.82 0.44 -7.19
N TYR A 63 8.78 -0.70 -7.88
CA TYR A 63 7.91 -0.89 -9.03
C TYR A 63 6.44 -0.74 -8.64
N ARG A 64 6.00 -1.44 -7.60
CA ARG A 64 4.60 -1.46 -7.18
C ARG A 64 4.09 -0.09 -6.74
N LEU A 65 4.95 0.73 -6.18
CA LEU A 65 4.57 2.06 -5.68
C LEU A 65 4.75 3.15 -6.74
N LEU A 66 5.80 3.08 -7.54
CA LEU A 66 6.28 4.21 -8.34
C LEU A 66 6.19 4.04 -9.84
N ASP A 67 6.04 2.80 -10.35
CA ASP A 67 6.11 2.58 -11.78
C ASP A 67 4.90 3.17 -12.52
N SER A 68 5.13 3.61 -13.76
CA SER A 68 4.07 4.13 -14.62
C SER A 68 3.06 3.05 -15.03
N ASP A 69 3.38 1.78 -14.81
CA ASP A 69 2.49 0.65 -15.02
C ASP A 69 1.65 0.36 -13.75
N GLY A 70 0.91 1.36 -13.31
CA GLY A 70 -0.08 1.21 -12.25
C GLY A 70 0.43 1.34 -10.81
N GLY A 71 1.62 1.93 -10.60
CA GLY A 71 2.11 2.21 -9.25
C GLY A 71 1.18 3.14 -8.47
N HIS A 72 0.94 2.85 -7.20
CA HIS A 72 -0.01 3.63 -6.37
C HIS A 72 0.33 5.12 -6.33
N ILE A 73 1.60 5.45 -6.12
CA ILE A 73 2.07 6.84 -6.06
C ILE A 73 2.02 7.47 -7.45
N HIS A 74 2.42 6.72 -8.48
CA HIS A 74 2.33 7.20 -9.85
C HIS A 74 0.89 7.59 -10.22
N LEU A 75 -0.08 6.72 -9.93
CA LEU A 75 -1.49 6.98 -10.20
C LEU A 75 -1.98 8.22 -9.44
N PHE A 76 -1.59 8.35 -8.18
CA PHE A 76 -1.94 9.53 -7.38
C PHE A 76 -1.37 10.82 -7.98
N LEU A 77 -0.08 10.84 -8.31
CA LEU A 77 0.59 12.03 -8.86
C LEU A 77 0.02 12.47 -10.20
N ASN A 78 -0.53 11.54 -10.98
CA ASN A 78 -1.14 11.82 -12.27
C ASN A 78 -2.66 11.98 -12.18
N ASN A 79 -3.20 12.01 -10.97
CA ASN A 79 -4.62 12.20 -10.70
C ASN A 79 -5.52 11.12 -11.32
N TYR A 80 -5.01 9.89 -11.45
CA TYR A 80 -5.77 8.72 -11.91
C TYR A 80 -6.47 8.06 -10.72
N LEU A 81 -7.58 8.65 -10.28
CA LEU A 81 -8.27 8.25 -9.05
C LEU A 81 -9.40 7.24 -9.28
N ASP A 82 -10.11 7.35 -10.39
CA ASP A 82 -11.28 6.52 -10.69
C ASP A 82 -10.91 5.04 -10.73
N ASN A 83 -11.62 4.21 -9.94
CA ASN A 83 -11.41 2.77 -9.80
C ASN A 83 -10.06 2.39 -9.20
N ASN A 84 -9.34 3.35 -8.60
CA ASN A 84 -8.05 3.13 -7.93
C ASN A 84 -8.20 3.49 -6.46
N LEU A 85 -8.38 2.47 -5.61
CA LEU A 85 -8.67 2.65 -4.18
C LEU A 85 -7.61 3.45 -3.44
N VAL A 86 -6.34 3.07 -3.56
CA VAL A 86 -5.26 3.71 -2.79
C VAL A 86 -5.06 5.17 -3.20
N PRO A 87 -4.92 5.53 -4.48
CA PRO A 87 -4.83 6.93 -4.87
C PRO A 87 -6.02 7.78 -4.42
N THR A 88 -7.23 7.24 -4.50
CA THR A 88 -8.45 7.93 -4.04
C THR A 88 -8.40 8.19 -2.54
N LYS A 89 -8.02 7.20 -1.74
CA LYS A 89 -7.88 7.35 -0.28
C LYS A 89 -6.79 8.36 0.09
N ILE A 90 -5.67 8.34 -0.61
CA ILE A 90 -4.62 9.33 -0.39
C ILE A 90 -5.17 10.74 -0.58
N ARG A 91 -5.89 10.98 -1.68
CA ARG A 91 -6.49 12.28 -1.97
C ARG A 91 -7.47 12.70 -0.90
N GLU A 92 -8.35 11.81 -0.47
CA GLU A 92 -9.32 12.09 0.57
C GLU A 92 -8.66 12.51 1.89
N TYR A 93 -7.65 11.78 2.35
CA TYR A 93 -6.95 12.12 3.59
C TYR A 93 -6.20 13.45 3.49
N LEU A 94 -5.47 13.68 2.40
CA LEU A 94 -4.74 14.93 2.21
C LEU A 94 -5.69 16.13 2.16
N ASP A 95 -6.83 16.00 1.48
CA ASP A 95 -7.83 17.06 1.37
C ASP A 95 -8.47 17.37 2.72
N ASN A 96 -8.47 16.44 3.65
CA ASN A 96 -9.00 16.62 5.00
C ASN A 96 -7.93 17.01 6.04
N GLY A 97 -6.75 17.41 5.58
CA GLY A 97 -5.69 17.92 6.45
C GLY A 97 -4.78 16.88 7.07
N TYR A 98 -4.91 15.62 6.68
CA TYR A 98 -4.02 14.55 7.11
C TYR A 98 -2.74 14.51 6.28
N CYS A 99 -1.71 13.90 6.83
CA CYS A 99 -0.53 13.48 6.08
C CYS A 99 -0.58 11.98 5.85
N ILE A 100 0.15 11.51 4.84
CA ILE A 100 0.24 10.09 4.50
C ILE A 100 1.66 9.60 4.80
N LYS A 101 1.76 8.39 5.31
CA LYS A 101 3.03 7.72 5.55
C LYS A 101 3.00 6.34 4.94
N VAL A 102 4.00 6.05 4.11
CA VAL A 102 4.23 4.69 3.59
C VAL A 102 5.21 3.99 4.51
N ILE A 103 4.79 2.87 5.09
CA ILE A 103 5.63 2.03 5.95
C ILE A 103 6.03 0.79 5.15
N ILE A 104 7.30 0.43 5.19
CA ILE A 104 7.84 -0.70 4.45
C ILE A 104 8.46 -1.70 5.42
N LYS A 105 8.12 -2.98 5.23
CA LYS A 105 8.74 -4.10 5.91
C LYS A 105 9.35 -5.01 4.85
N GLU A 106 10.67 -5.03 4.78
CA GLU A 106 11.37 -5.91 3.86
C GLU A 106 11.20 -7.37 4.26
N VAL A 107 10.98 -8.22 3.27
CA VAL A 107 10.86 -9.68 3.43
C VAL A 107 11.96 -10.34 2.62
N ASN A 108 12.66 -11.31 3.23
CA ASN A 108 13.67 -12.09 2.52
C ASN A 108 13.00 -12.93 1.41
N TYR A 109 13.29 -12.56 0.17
CA TYR A 109 12.73 -13.22 -1.01
C TYR A 109 13.75 -14.14 -1.70
N ASN A 110 14.97 -14.23 -1.15
CA ASN A 110 16.01 -15.12 -1.66
C ASN A 110 15.78 -16.54 -1.14
N ASP A 111 15.69 -17.51 -2.05
CA ASP A 111 15.48 -18.90 -1.72
C ASP A 111 15.83 -19.76 -2.92
N THR A 112 16.08 -21.04 -2.71
CA THR A 112 16.20 -22.03 -3.79
C THR A 112 14.83 -22.48 -4.31
N SER A 113 13.76 -22.23 -3.54
CA SER A 113 12.38 -22.54 -3.90
C SER A 113 11.58 -21.27 -4.07
N PHE A 114 11.07 -21.03 -5.28
CA PHE A 114 10.15 -19.92 -5.54
C PHE A 114 8.89 -20.01 -4.68
N SER A 115 8.33 -21.22 -4.56
CA SER A 115 7.12 -21.44 -3.75
C SER A 115 7.34 -21.02 -2.31
N ARG A 116 8.49 -21.39 -1.72
CA ARG A 116 8.80 -21.02 -0.35
C ARG A 116 8.96 -19.50 -0.16
N ALA A 117 9.63 -18.84 -1.10
CA ALA A 117 9.78 -17.38 -1.10
C ALA A 117 8.41 -16.69 -1.21
N ALA A 118 7.56 -17.16 -2.14
CA ALA A 118 6.23 -16.61 -2.34
C ALA A 118 5.33 -16.76 -1.12
N HIS A 119 5.37 -17.91 -0.45
CA HIS A 119 4.61 -18.14 0.78
C HIS A 119 5.09 -17.24 1.92
N ARG A 120 6.41 -17.04 2.04
CA ARG A 120 6.97 -16.15 3.06
C ARG A 120 6.47 -14.72 2.87
N LEU A 121 6.43 -14.24 1.63
CA LEU A 121 5.92 -12.91 1.33
C LEU A 121 4.41 -12.81 1.60
N ALA A 122 3.64 -13.81 1.17
CA ALA A 122 2.20 -13.85 1.42
C ALA A 122 1.86 -13.90 2.91
N LEU A 123 2.61 -14.70 3.69
CA LEU A 123 2.42 -14.77 5.14
C LEU A 123 2.69 -13.42 5.81
N ALA A 124 3.75 -12.73 5.39
CA ALA A 124 4.09 -11.42 5.94
C ALA A 124 2.96 -10.40 5.71
N GLU A 125 2.36 -10.39 4.51
CA GLU A 125 1.22 -9.53 4.21
C GLU A 125 0.02 -9.87 5.09
N LEU A 126 -0.33 -11.15 5.20
CA LEU A 126 -1.45 -11.59 6.01
C LEU A 126 -1.28 -11.21 7.48
N GLN A 127 -0.08 -11.37 8.04
CA GLN A 127 0.20 -10.98 9.42
C GLN A 127 0.00 -9.48 9.65
N GLU A 128 0.42 -8.64 8.70
CA GLU A 128 0.23 -7.20 8.80
C GLU A 128 -1.24 -6.80 8.67
N ILE A 129 -2.00 -7.45 7.78
CA ILE A 129 -3.44 -7.21 7.64
C ILE A 129 -4.17 -7.57 8.94
N ILE A 130 -3.89 -8.74 9.50
CA ILE A 130 -4.52 -9.19 10.74
C ILE A 130 -4.20 -8.21 11.88
N SER A 131 -2.94 -7.79 12.00
CA SER A 131 -2.53 -6.81 13.01
C SER A 131 -3.30 -5.48 12.89
N CYS A 132 -3.50 -5.00 11.65
CA CYS A 132 -4.28 -3.79 11.42
C CYS A 132 -5.77 -4.01 11.76
N GLN A 133 -6.32 -5.15 11.38
CA GLN A 133 -7.73 -5.46 11.64
C GLN A 133 -8.04 -5.60 13.13
N GLU A 134 -7.11 -6.13 13.91
CA GLU A 134 -7.23 -6.18 15.38
C GLU A 134 -7.34 -4.79 16.01
N LYS A 135 -6.83 -3.77 15.33
CA LYS A 135 -6.93 -2.36 15.74
C LYS A 135 -8.16 -1.66 15.12
N GLY A 136 -9.02 -2.39 14.41
CA GLY A 136 -10.16 -1.82 13.72
C GLY A 136 -9.84 -1.13 12.41
N GLN A 137 -8.67 -1.42 11.81
CA GLN A 137 -8.20 -0.80 10.57
C GLN A 137 -8.19 -1.82 9.42
N CYS A 138 -8.23 -1.35 8.17
CA CYS A 138 -8.20 -2.20 6.97
C CYS A 138 -9.28 -3.29 6.95
N LEU A 139 -10.44 -3.03 7.55
CA LEU A 139 -11.49 -4.05 7.74
C LEU A 139 -12.10 -4.55 6.43
N ASP A 140 -12.02 -3.76 5.37
CA ASP A 140 -12.57 -4.12 4.06
C ASP A 140 -11.60 -4.91 3.18
N GLN A 141 -10.36 -5.09 3.62
CA GLN A 141 -9.41 -5.91 2.88
C GLN A 141 -9.73 -7.39 3.02
N MET A 142 -9.92 -8.05 1.89
CA MET A 142 -10.31 -9.45 1.81
C MET A 142 -9.16 -10.28 1.23
N PRO A 143 -9.02 -11.55 1.64
CA PRO A 143 -8.08 -12.48 1.00
C PRO A 143 -8.43 -12.69 -0.47
N GLU A 144 -7.41 -12.97 -1.27
CA GLU A 144 -7.62 -13.34 -2.67
C GLU A 144 -8.52 -14.58 -2.76
N GLY A 145 -9.45 -14.57 -3.72
CA GLY A 145 -10.38 -15.67 -3.97
C GLY A 145 -11.55 -15.75 -3.02
N VAL A 146 -11.66 -14.85 -2.06
CA VAL A 146 -12.82 -14.79 -1.15
C VAL A 146 -13.80 -13.74 -1.67
N GLY A 147 -15.01 -14.17 -2.03
CA GLY A 147 -16.03 -13.30 -2.61
C GLY A 147 -17.33 -13.30 -1.82
N GLU A 148 -18.38 -12.74 -2.45
CA GLU A 148 -19.70 -12.58 -1.84
C GLU A 148 -20.35 -13.91 -1.42
N LYS A 149 -20.13 -14.98 -2.17
CA LYS A 149 -20.68 -16.30 -1.86
C LYS A 149 -20.16 -16.83 -0.52
N GLU A 150 -18.85 -16.73 -0.31
CA GLU A 150 -18.20 -17.15 0.93
C GLU A 150 -18.62 -16.27 2.10
N LYS A 151 -18.76 -14.96 1.87
CA LYS A 151 -19.22 -14.01 2.89
C LYS A 151 -20.65 -14.31 3.33
N LYS A 152 -21.56 -14.58 2.40
CA LYS A 152 -22.95 -14.90 2.71
C LYS A 152 -23.07 -16.19 3.51
N PHE A 153 -22.29 -17.23 3.15
CA PHE A 153 -22.26 -18.47 3.90
C PHE A 153 -21.79 -18.23 5.34
N TRP A 154 -20.73 -17.45 5.51
CA TRP A 154 -20.21 -17.08 6.83
C TRP A 154 -21.24 -16.29 7.64
N GLU A 155 -21.88 -15.29 7.05
CA GLU A 155 -22.89 -14.47 7.73
C GLU A 155 -24.05 -15.32 8.25
N LYS A 156 -24.45 -16.33 7.48
CA LYS A 156 -25.53 -17.23 7.86
C LYS A 156 -25.15 -18.18 8.99
N ASN A 157 -23.92 -18.67 9.03
CA ASN A 157 -23.53 -19.80 9.86
C ASN A 157 -22.56 -19.47 11.00
N TYR A 158 -21.78 -18.39 10.90
CA TYR A 158 -20.68 -18.08 11.82
C TYR A 158 -20.71 -16.68 12.41
N LYS A 159 -21.42 -15.76 11.81
CA LYS A 159 -21.50 -14.39 12.29
C LYS A 159 -22.16 -14.34 13.67
N LYS A 160 -21.47 -13.72 14.60
CA LYS A 160 -21.98 -13.48 15.95
C LYS A 160 -22.82 -12.23 16.04
#